data_8f97a0426dc192a7c7dfaaad5962cb2a
#
_entry.id   8f97a0426dc192a7c7dfaaad5962cb2a
#
_cell.length_a   1.000
_cell.length_b   1.000
_cell.length_c   1.000
_cell.angle_alpha   90.00
_cell.angle_beta   90.00
_cell.angle_gamma   90.00
#
_symmetry.space_group_name_H-M   'P 1'
#
loop_
_entity.id
_entity.type
_entity.pdbx_description
1 polymer ?
#
loop_
_entity_poly.entity_id
_entity_poly.type
_entity_poly.pdbx_seq_one_letter_code
_entity_poly.pdbx_strand_id
1 'polypeptide(L)'
;MFSEAKVTEIYCLADDFCKEFAKYQENHMLPTVHKSGKHRNKPNRMSDAEIMLIMILFHSGGYRCFKHFYLEYVCKHLAHLFPRRVSYNRFVELEKEVLFPMVIFIKTVLLETCTGISFVDSTLLRVCRNQRIHIHKTFEGLATRGKCSMGWFFGFKLHLIINDKGEILNFMFTSADVDDRQPLKQGSFLNNIKGKLCADK
;
A
#
# COMPACT_ATOMS: atom_id res chain seq x y z
N MET A 1 -9.99 14.05 9.69
CA MET A 1 -8.56 14.32 9.52
C MET A 1 -7.87 14.03 10.84
N PHE A 2 -6.67 13.49 10.83
CA PHE A 2 -5.94 13.16 12.06
C PHE A 2 -5.52 14.42 12.83
N SER A 3 -5.43 14.32 14.16
CA SER A 3 -4.80 15.35 15.00
C SER A 3 -3.28 15.38 14.74
N GLU A 4 -2.61 16.50 15.05
CA GLU A 4 -1.15 16.60 14.90
C GLU A 4 -0.40 15.53 15.72
N ALA A 5 -0.89 15.21 16.91
CA ALA A 5 -0.34 14.13 17.71
C ALA A 5 -0.39 12.78 16.99
N LYS A 6 -1.51 12.46 16.31
CA LYS A 6 -1.63 11.23 15.52
C LYS A 6 -0.76 11.25 14.26
N VAL A 7 -0.61 12.40 13.63
CA VAL A 7 0.32 12.57 12.49
C VAL A 7 1.76 12.30 12.92
N THR A 8 2.16 12.82 14.08
CA THR A 8 3.50 12.58 14.64
C THR A 8 3.71 11.11 15.01
N GLU A 9 2.72 10.47 15.62
CA GLU A 9 2.77 9.03 15.95
C GLU A 9 2.98 8.18 14.69
N ILE A 10 2.19 8.42 13.64
CA ILE A 10 2.34 7.69 12.37
C ILE A 10 3.71 7.96 11.73
N TYR A 11 4.20 9.20 11.81
CA TYR A 11 5.53 9.53 11.32
C TYR A 11 6.62 8.74 12.05
N CYS A 12 6.58 8.71 13.39
CA CYS A 12 7.56 7.98 14.18
C CYS A 12 7.58 6.49 13.84
N LEU A 13 6.40 5.85 13.71
CA LEU A 13 6.30 4.45 13.30
C LEU A 13 6.92 4.21 11.91
N ALA A 14 6.63 5.09 10.95
CA ALA A 14 7.18 4.99 9.60
C ALA A 14 8.70 5.25 9.57
N ASP A 15 9.20 6.20 10.35
CA ASP A 15 10.61 6.55 10.41
C ASP A 15 11.45 5.45 11.06
N ASP A 16 10.97 4.88 12.16
CA ASP A 16 11.61 3.74 12.82
C ASP A 16 11.67 2.52 11.89
N PHE A 17 10.56 2.21 11.21
CA PHE A 17 10.54 1.16 10.20
C PHE A 17 11.53 1.44 9.06
N CYS A 18 11.58 2.65 8.50
CA CYS A 18 12.48 2.99 7.40
C CYS A 18 13.95 2.83 7.81
N LYS A 19 14.30 3.19 9.04
CA LYS A 19 15.66 3.01 9.59
C LYS A 19 16.03 1.54 9.72
N GLU A 20 15.13 0.72 10.23
CA GLU A 20 15.33 -0.74 10.36
C GLU A 20 15.41 -1.41 8.98
N PHE A 21 14.53 -1.02 8.08
CA PHE A 21 14.49 -1.55 6.72
C PHE A 21 15.77 -1.21 5.94
N ALA A 22 16.30 0.01 6.07
CA ALA A 22 17.57 0.39 5.46
C ALA A 22 18.74 -0.45 5.98
N LYS A 23 18.83 -0.67 7.31
CA LYS A 23 19.84 -1.56 7.91
C LYS A 23 19.71 -3.00 7.41
N TYR A 24 18.47 -3.50 7.28
CA TYR A 24 18.21 -4.83 6.74
C TYR A 24 18.70 -4.94 5.29
N GLN A 25 18.42 -3.94 4.47
CA GLN A 25 18.87 -3.93 3.08
C GLN A 25 20.41 -3.90 2.98
N GLU A 26 21.09 -3.05 3.76
CA GLU A 26 22.56 -2.99 3.79
C GLU A 26 23.19 -4.34 4.13
N ASN A 27 22.60 -5.08 5.06
CA ASN A 27 23.13 -6.38 5.51
C ASN A 27 22.80 -7.56 4.56
N HIS A 28 21.76 -7.44 3.72
CA HIS A 28 21.24 -8.56 2.91
C HIS A 28 21.28 -8.29 1.40
N MET A 29 21.67 -7.10 0.95
CA MET A 29 21.86 -6.86 -0.47
C MET A 29 23.08 -7.60 -0.97
N LEU A 30 22.85 -8.54 -1.89
CA LEU A 30 23.89 -9.06 -2.77
C LEU A 30 24.54 -7.88 -3.51
N PRO A 31 25.88 -7.88 -3.69
CA PRO A 31 26.56 -6.82 -4.43
C PRO A 31 25.91 -6.68 -5.80
N THR A 32 25.21 -5.61 -6.00
CA THR A 32 24.54 -5.28 -7.26
C THR A 32 25.61 -5.19 -8.33
N VAL A 33 25.50 -6.04 -9.35
CA VAL A 33 26.27 -5.90 -10.59
C VAL A 33 25.97 -4.48 -11.09
N HIS A 34 26.97 -3.61 -11.01
CA HIS A 34 26.87 -2.22 -11.41
C HIS A 34 26.40 -2.16 -12.86
N LYS A 35 25.12 -1.84 -13.08
CA LYS A 35 24.71 -1.32 -14.37
C LYS A 35 25.45 0.00 -14.55
N SER A 36 26.26 0.08 -15.59
CA SER A 36 27.13 1.21 -15.94
C SER A 36 26.32 2.50 -16.19
N GLY A 37 25.92 3.17 -15.15
CA GLY A 37 25.30 4.48 -15.14
C GLY A 37 25.71 5.19 -13.86
N LYS A 38 26.22 6.42 -13.97
CA LYS A 38 26.54 7.26 -12.80
C LYS A 38 25.25 7.52 -12.02
N HIS A 39 24.91 6.64 -11.08
CA HIS A 39 23.85 6.90 -10.10
C HIS A 39 24.36 8.00 -9.15
N ARG A 40 23.57 9.06 -9.05
CA ARG A 40 23.85 10.16 -8.13
C ARG A 40 23.51 9.70 -6.71
N ASN A 41 24.51 9.41 -5.90
CA ASN A 41 24.38 8.96 -4.51
C ASN A 41 23.88 10.06 -3.54
N LYS A 42 23.17 11.06 -4.01
CA LYS A 42 22.63 12.10 -3.13
C LYS A 42 21.27 11.63 -2.61
N PRO A 43 21.07 11.57 -1.27
CA PRO A 43 19.81 11.20 -0.68
C PRO A 43 18.67 12.11 -1.17
N ASN A 44 17.47 11.57 -1.22
CA ASN A 44 16.27 12.33 -1.57
C ASN A 44 16.07 13.48 -0.58
N ARG A 45 15.46 14.56 -1.04
CA ARG A 45 15.20 15.74 -0.20
C ARG A 45 14.16 15.45 0.88
N MET A 46 13.15 14.65 0.55
CA MET A 46 12.17 14.11 1.48
C MET A 46 12.59 12.69 1.86
N SER A 47 12.35 12.30 3.12
CA SER A 47 12.56 10.94 3.60
C SER A 47 11.42 10.02 3.14
N ASP A 48 11.69 8.72 3.09
CA ASP A 48 10.67 7.73 2.75
C ASP A 48 9.50 7.75 3.76
N ALA A 49 9.80 7.99 5.05
CA ALA A 49 8.80 8.15 6.09
C ALA A 49 7.87 9.36 5.85
N GLU A 50 8.42 10.51 5.40
CA GLU A 50 7.60 11.66 5.04
C GLU A 50 6.67 11.36 3.86
N ILE A 51 7.16 10.61 2.87
CA ILE A 51 6.37 10.20 1.69
C ILE A 51 5.26 9.24 2.12
N MET A 52 5.58 8.20 2.91
CA MET A 52 4.59 7.27 3.47
C MET A 52 3.51 7.99 4.25
N LEU A 53 3.90 8.91 5.13
CA LEU A 53 2.97 9.70 5.92
C LEU A 53 2.01 10.50 5.04
N ILE A 54 2.51 11.19 4.02
CA ILE A 54 1.67 11.98 3.10
C ILE A 54 0.67 11.09 2.36
N MET A 55 1.07 9.88 1.93
CA MET A 55 0.18 8.91 1.31
C MET A 55 -0.94 8.46 2.28
N ILE A 56 -0.61 8.17 3.53
CA ILE A 56 -1.58 7.80 4.57
C ILE A 56 -2.54 8.96 4.84
N LEU A 57 -2.04 10.18 4.97
CA LEU A 57 -2.85 11.37 5.21
C LEU A 57 -3.84 11.64 4.08
N PHE A 58 -3.45 11.42 2.83
CA PHE A 58 -4.34 11.55 1.69
C PHE A 58 -5.58 10.65 1.81
N HIS A 59 -5.37 9.38 2.13
CA HIS A 59 -6.45 8.41 2.25
C HIS A 59 -7.34 8.65 3.47
N SER A 60 -6.81 9.23 4.54
CA SER A 60 -7.58 9.60 5.74
C SER A 60 -8.36 10.91 5.60
N GLY A 61 -7.96 11.77 4.67
CA GLY A 61 -8.49 13.12 4.55
C GLY A 61 -9.75 13.28 3.70
N GLY A 62 -10.21 12.23 3.01
CA GLY A 62 -11.40 12.28 2.12
C GLY A 62 -11.18 13.06 0.82
N TYR A 63 -9.97 13.43 0.48
CA TYR A 63 -9.64 14.10 -0.77
C TYR A 63 -9.79 13.15 -1.96
N ARG A 64 -10.40 13.63 -3.05
CA ARG A 64 -10.58 12.87 -4.29
C ARG A 64 -9.40 12.98 -5.27
N CYS A 65 -8.63 14.07 -5.18
CA CYS A 65 -7.54 14.38 -6.09
C CYS A 65 -6.25 14.58 -5.31
N PHE A 66 -5.28 13.68 -5.51
CA PHE A 66 -3.99 13.73 -4.83
C PHE A 66 -3.22 15.01 -5.11
N LYS A 67 -3.21 15.49 -6.36
CA LYS A 67 -2.54 16.74 -6.72
C LYS A 67 -3.09 17.94 -5.93
N HIS A 68 -4.39 18.03 -5.81
CA HIS A 68 -5.04 19.09 -5.03
C HIS A 68 -4.70 18.98 -3.54
N PHE A 69 -4.77 17.77 -2.97
CA PHE A 69 -4.35 17.51 -1.60
C PHE A 69 -2.90 17.93 -1.35
N TYR A 70 -1.97 17.52 -2.22
CA TYR A 70 -0.56 17.84 -2.06
C TYR A 70 -0.30 19.34 -2.13
N LEU A 71 -0.80 20.03 -3.16
CA LEU A 71 -0.54 21.45 -3.39
C LEU A 71 -1.24 22.36 -2.37
N GLU A 72 -2.51 22.07 -2.04
CA GLU A 72 -3.30 22.93 -1.17
C GLU A 72 -3.13 22.57 0.30
N TYR A 73 -3.18 21.29 0.65
CA TYR A 73 -3.15 20.89 2.03
C TYR A 73 -1.72 20.68 2.54
N VAL A 74 -0.93 19.82 1.90
CA VAL A 74 0.44 19.52 2.37
C VAL A 74 1.34 20.75 2.23
N CYS A 75 1.33 21.41 1.07
CA CYS A 75 2.22 22.54 0.83
C CYS A 75 1.85 23.83 1.55
N LYS A 76 0.57 24.06 1.87
CA LYS A 76 0.11 25.29 2.54
C LYS A 76 -0.17 25.08 4.01
N HIS A 77 -1.00 24.08 4.38
CA HIS A 77 -1.45 23.89 5.75
C HIS A 77 -0.46 23.07 6.61
N LEU A 78 0.19 22.06 6.03
CA LEU A 78 1.17 21.24 6.73
C LEU A 78 2.62 21.66 6.43
N ALA A 79 2.81 22.88 5.94
CA ALA A 79 4.12 23.39 5.56
C ALA A 79 5.17 23.29 6.69
N HIS A 80 4.75 23.48 7.92
CA HIS A 80 5.59 23.41 9.11
C HIS A 80 6.07 21.99 9.43
N LEU A 81 5.27 20.95 9.12
CA LEU A 81 5.66 19.55 9.31
C LEU A 81 6.58 19.04 8.20
N PHE A 82 6.49 19.61 7.00
CA PHE A 82 7.28 19.18 5.84
C PHE A 82 8.16 20.30 5.27
N PRO A 83 9.23 20.72 5.96
CA PRO A 83 10.04 21.86 5.54
C PRO A 83 10.82 21.60 4.24
N ARG A 84 11.11 20.36 3.91
CA ARG A 84 11.92 19.95 2.75
C ARG A 84 11.09 19.45 1.57
N ARG A 85 9.89 19.97 1.40
CA ARG A 85 8.97 19.55 0.31
C ARG A 85 9.61 19.62 -1.07
N VAL A 86 9.21 18.70 -1.92
CA VAL A 86 9.58 18.65 -3.34
C VAL A 86 8.43 19.12 -4.22
N SER A 87 8.64 19.31 -5.52
CA SER A 87 7.56 19.56 -6.45
C SER A 87 6.61 18.36 -6.56
N TYR A 88 5.36 18.60 -6.94
CA TYR A 88 4.37 17.52 -7.11
C TYR A 88 4.87 16.40 -8.05
N ASN A 89 5.45 16.75 -9.19
CA ASN A 89 5.95 15.77 -10.15
C ASN A 89 7.06 14.91 -9.52
N ARG A 90 7.98 15.54 -8.77
CA ARG A 90 9.03 14.78 -8.07
C ARG A 90 8.46 13.92 -6.96
N PHE A 91 7.42 14.37 -6.26
CA PHE A 91 6.74 13.56 -5.25
C PHE A 91 6.17 12.27 -5.86
N VAL A 92 5.47 12.37 -7.00
CA VAL A 92 4.90 11.22 -7.72
C VAL A 92 5.98 10.22 -8.20
N GLU A 93 7.18 10.70 -8.51
CA GLU A 93 8.32 9.82 -8.80
C GLU A 93 8.77 9.06 -7.55
N LEU A 94 8.87 9.75 -6.41
CA LEU A 94 9.29 9.17 -5.15
C LEU A 94 8.26 8.17 -4.58
N GLU A 95 6.96 8.38 -4.79
CA GLU A 95 5.91 7.41 -4.42
C GLU A 95 6.19 6.02 -4.96
N LYS A 96 6.71 5.92 -6.20
CA LYS A 96 7.03 4.63 -6.82
C LYS A 96 8.19 3.91 -6.10
N GLU A 97 9.16 4.68 -5.62
CA GLU A 97 10.31 4.13 -4.89
C GLU A 97 9.88 3.60 -3.51
N VAL A 98 8.90 4.25 -2.88
CA VAL A 98 8.40 3.94 -1.53
C VAL A 98 7.31 2.86 -1.51
N LEU A 99 6.74 2.50 -2.65
CA LEU A 99 5.62 1.54 -2.72
C LEU A 99 5.97 0.17 -2.11
N PHE A 100 7.15 -0.37 -2.42
CA PHE A 100 7.57 -1.66 -1.89
C PHE A 100 7.84 -1.62 -0.37
N PRO A 101 8.64 -0.68 0.17
CA PRO A 101 8.76 -0.49 1.60
C PRO A 101 7.42 -0.28 2.30
N MET A 102 6.48 0.47 1.69
CA MET A 102 5.14 0.69 2.24
C MET A 102 4.35 -0.62 2.43
N VAL A 103 4.40 -1.53 1.47
CA VAL A 103 3.73 -2.85 1.60
C VAL A 103 4.36 -3.66 2.73
N ILE A 104 5.69 -3.64 2.89
CA ILE A 104 6.35 -4.33 4.00
C ILE A 104 5.96 -3.68 5.33
N PHE A 105 5.98 -2.35 5.41
CA PHE A 105 5.55 -1.61 6.60
C PHE A 105 4.14 -2.01 7.06
N ILE A 106 3.18 -2.05 6.13
CA ILE A 106 1.82 -2.49 6.44
C ILE A 106 1.83 -3.92 6.98
N LYS A 107 2.56 -4.83 6.33
CA LYS A 107 2.59 -6.26 6.71
C LYS A 107 3.35 -6.57 8.00
N THR A 108 4.29 -5.74 8.41
CA THR A 108 5.13 -6.00 9.58
C THR A 108 4.77 -5.16 10.80
N VAL A 109 4.23 -3.97 10.59
CA VAL A 109 3.98 -3.00 11.67
C VAL A 109 2.49 -2.78 11.93
N LEU A 110 1.65 -2.83 10.88
CA LEU A 110 0.25 -2.43 10.97
C LEU A 110 -0.75 -3.60 11.01
N LEU A 111 -0.31 -4.85 10.82
CA LEU A 111 -1.20 -6.00 10.98
C LEU A 111 -1.34 -6.36 12.46
N GLU A 112 -2.57 -6.67 12.84
CA GLU A 112 -2.91 -7.05 14.22
C GLU A 112 -2.85 -8.55 14.44
N THR A 113 -3.03 -8.96 15.69
CA THR A 113 -2.98 -10.36 16.11
C THR A 113 -4.36 -11.01 16.08
N CYS A 114 -4.38 -12.32 15.77
CA CYS A 114 -5.62 -13.10 15.74
C CYS A 114 -6.20 -13.28 17.15
N THR A 115 -7.49 -12.96 17.32
CA THR A 115 -8.25 -13.09 18.57
C THR A 115 -8.93 -14.45 18.74
N GLY A 116 -8.86 -15.32 17.72
CA GLY A 116 -9.49 -16.64 17.70
C GLY A 116 -10.75 -16.73 16.82
N ILE A 117 -11.31 -15.60 16.42
CA ILE A 117 -12.39 -15.53 15.40
C ILE A 117 -11.94 -14.55 14.32
N SER A 118 -11.96 -15.01 13.08
CA SER A 118 -11.55 -14.22 11.93
C SER A 118 -12.58 -14.31 10.81
N PHE A 119 -12.66 -13.28 10.00
CA PHE A 119 -13.53 -13.19 8.84
C PHE A 119 -12.69 -12.94 7.61
N VAL A 120 -13.00 -13.66 6.52
CA VAL A 120 -12.34 -13.45 5.24
C VAL A 120 -13.37 -13.04 4.20
N ASP A 121 -13.03 -12.01 3.43
CA ASP A 121 -13.83 -11.53 2.31
C ASP A 121 -12.94 -11.05 1.18
N SER A 122 -13.52 -10.93 -0.02
CA SER A 122 -12.85 -10.39 -1.19
C SER A 122 -13.61 -9.19 -1.76
N THR A 123 -12.89 -8.15 -2.12
CA THR A 123 -13.46 -6.99 -2.78
C THR A 123 -12.80 -6.71 -4.13
N LEU A 124 -13.59 -6.18 -5.07
CA LEU A 124 -13.17 -5.93 -6.43
C LEU A 124 -12.45 -4.59 -6.54
N LEU A 125 -11.29 -4.58 -7.16
CA LEU A 125 -10.56 -3.37 -7.51
C LEU A 125 -10.61 -3.16 -9.02
N ARG A 126 -11.64 -2.43 -9.48
CA ARG A 126 -11.83 -2.10 -10.89
C ARG A 126 -10.79 -1.07 -11.32
N VAL A 127 -9.99 -1.41 -12.31
CA VAL A 127 -8.96 -0.53 -12.88
C VAL A 127 -9.55 0.46 -13.87
N CYS A 128 -10.45 0.00 -14.71
CA CYS A 128 -11.16 0.85 -15.69
C CYS A 128 -12.52 0.26 -16.06
N ARG A 129 -13.33 1.04 -16.77
CA ARG A 129 -14.57 0.54 -17.37
C ARG A 129 -14.23 -0.45 -18.49
N ASN A 130 -15.05 -1.48 -18.68
CA ASN A 130 -14.82 -2.54 -19.68
C ASN A 130 -14.59 -2.00 -21.11
N GLN A 131 -15.26 -0.89 -21.49
CA GLN A 131 -15.09 -0.23 -22.77
C GLN A 131 -13.69 0.38 -22.99
N ARG A 132 -12.94 0.62 -21.91
CA ARG A 132 -11.61 1.26 -21.94
C ARG A 132 -10.45 0.29 -21.79
N ILE A 133 -10.68 -1.00 -21.72
CA ILE A 133 -9.64 -2.01 -21.50
C ILE A 133 -8.54 -1.91 -22.55
N HIS A 134 -8.91 -1.77 -23.83
CA HIS A 134 -7.96 -1.70 -24.95
C HIS A 134 -7.08 -0.44 -24.96
N ILE A 135 -7.50 0.60 -24.25
CA ILE A 135 -6.78 1.89 -24.18
C ILE A 135 -5.97 2.00 -22.89
N HIS A 136 -6.23 1.11 -21.92
CA HIS A 136 -5.63 1.15 -20.62
C HIS A 136 -4.23 0.54 -20.62
N LYS A 137 -3.20 1.37 -20.37
CA LYS A 137 -1.78 0.96 -20.40
C LYS A 137 -1.17 0.74 -19.02
N THR A 138 -1.71 1.39 -17.97
CA THR A 138 -1.06 1.44 -16.65
C THR A 138 -0.87 0.06 -16.01
N PHE A 139 -1.84 -0.84 -16.17
CA PHE A 139 -1.79 -2.21 -15.63
C PHE A 139 -1.87 -3.26 -16.76
N GLU A 140 -1.35 -2.92 -17.94
CA GLU A 140 -1.24 -3.86 -19.06
C GLU A 140 -0.37 -5.05 -18.66
N GLY A 141 -0.85 -6.27 -18.92
CA GLY A 141 -0.16 -7.51 -18.53
C GLY A 141 -0.30 -7.90 -17.06
N LEU A 142 -0.84 -7.04 -16.20
CA LEU A 142 -1.04 -7.32 -14.76
C LEU A 142 -2.52 -7.49 -14.40
N ALA A 143 -3.38 -6.60 -14.88
CA ALA A 143 -4.81 -6.69 -14.65
C ALA A 143 -5.47 -7.65 -15.64
N THR A 144 -6.47 -8.39 -15.18
CA THR A 144 -7.21 -9.37 -15.98
C THR A 144 -8.72 -9.11 -15.95
N ARG A 145 -9.47 -9.79 -16.83
CA ARG A 145 -10.93 -9.80 -16.77
C ARG A 145 -11.40 -10.86 -15.80
N GLY A 146 -12.24 -10.48 -14.85
CA GLY A 146 -12.92 -11.39 -13.94
C GLY A 146 -14.43 -11.23 -14.00
N LYS A 147 -15.16 -12.20 -13.46
CA LYS A 147 -16.61 -12.19 -13.32
C LYS A 147 -16.98 -12.15 -11.84
N CYS A 148 -17.93 -11.33 -11.49
CA CYS A 148 -18.54 -11.28 -10.16
C CYS A 148 -20.06 -11.29 -10.26
N SER A 149 -20.78 -11.26 -9.15
CA SER A 149 -22.23 -11.19 -9.10
C SER A 149 -22.83 -10.02 -9.89
N MET A 150 -22.10 -8.91 -9.98
CA MET A 150 -22.49 -7.70 -10.74
C MET A 150 -22.04 -7.72 -12.21
N GLY A 151 -21.48 -8.82 -12.71
CA GLY A 151 -21.04 -8.97 -14.10
C GLY A 151 -19.52 -8.96 -14.27
N TRP A 152 -19.07 -8.65 -15.49
CA TRP A 152 -17.65 -8.62 -15.84
C TRP A 152 -16.97 -7.33 -15.41
N PHE A 153 -15.73 -7.45 -14.92
CA PHE A 153 -14.88 -6.31 -14.59
C PHE A 153 -13.43 -6.58 -15.04
N PHE A 154 -12.64 -5.52 -15.11
CA PHE A 154 -11.22 -5.58 -15.39
C PHE A 154 -10.44 -4.97 -14.23
N GLY A 155 -9.50 -5.73 -13.65
CA GLY A 155 -8.74 -5.27 -12.51
C GLY A 155 -8.14 -6.38 -11.66
N PHE A 156 -8.30 -6.24 -10.35
CA PHE A 156 -7.78 -7.14 -9.32
C PHE A 156 -8.86 -7.46 -8.29
N LYS A 157 -8.55 -8.41 -7.42
CA LYS A 157 -9.30 -8.68 -6.18
C LYS A 157 -8.39 -8.42 -4.99
N LEU A 158 -8.91 -7.76 -3.98
CA LEU A 158 -8.29 -7.61 -2.68
C LEU A 158 -8.97 -8.58 -1.72
N HIS A 159 -8.23 -9.54 -1.22
CA HIS A 159 -8.66 -10.47 -0.18
C HIS A 159 -8.18 -9.92 1.16
N LEU A 160 -9.09 -9.84 2.14
CA LEU A 160 -8.82 -9.36 3.49
C LEU A 160 -9.18 -10.42 4.51
N ILE A 161 -8.37 -10.55 5.53
CA ILE A 161 -8.70 -11.26 6.76
C ILE A 161 -8.73 -10.24 7.89
N ILE A 162 -9.84 -10.19 8.62
CA ILE A 162 -10.02 -9.30 9.77
C ILE A 162 -10.39 -10.13 11.00
N ASN A 163 -10.12 -9.61 12.20
CA ASN A 163 -10.61 -10.21 13.44
C ASN A 163 -12.02 -9.71 13.79
N ASP A 164 -12.54 -10.17 14.92
CA ASP A 164 -13.86 -9.79 15.47
C ASP A 164 -13.95 -8.31 15.86
N LYS A 165 -12.82 -7.62 15.99
CA LYS A 165 -12.75 -6.16 16.24
C LYS A 165 -12.71 -5.34 14.96
N GLY A 166 -12.62 -5.99 13.78
CA GLY A 166 -12.46 -5.32 12.49
C GLY A 166 -11.01 -4.92 12.14
N GLU A 167 -10.04 -5.40 12.91
CA GLU A 167 -8.62 -5.13 12.66
C GLU A 167 -8.07 -6.07 11.60
N ILE A 168 -7.20 -5.59 10.71
CA ILE A 168 -6.66 -6.35 9.59
C ILE A 168 -5.57 -7.31 10.08
N LEU A 169 -5.75 -8.60 9.82
CA LEU A 169 -4.80 -9.66 10.14
C LEU A 169 -3.90 -10.01 8.96
N ASN A 170 -4.45 -10.01 7.75
CA ASN A 170 -3.68 -10.22 6.53
C ASN A 170 -4.45 -9.69 5.31
N PHE A 171 -3.71 -9.45 4.22
CA PHE A 171 -4.29 -9.09 2.94
C PHE A 171 -3.48 -9.67 1.78
N MET A 172 -4.16 -9.88 0.65
CA MET A 172 -3.55 -10.36 -0.58
C MET A 172 -4.27 -9.78 -1.80
N PHE A 173 -3.48 -9.45 -2.82
CA PHE A 173 -4.01 -9.07 -4.12
C PHE A 173 -3.90 -10.27 -5.07
N THR A 174 -4.95 -10.49 -5.85
CA THR A 174 -4.94 -11.44 -6.97
C THR A 174 -5.44 -10.77 -8.23
N SER A 175 -5.13 -11.33 -9.39
CA SER A 175 -5.77 -10.94 -10.63
C SER A 175 -7.26 -11.26 -10.61
N ALA A 176 -8.07 -10.55 -11.41
CA ALA A 176 -9.54 -10.63 -11.35
C ALA A 176 -10.12 -12.02 -11.72
N ASP A 177 -9.39 -12.83 -12.48
CA ASP A 177 -9.77 -14.17 -12.94
C ASP A 177 -9.55 -15.27 -11.89
N VAL A 178 -8.82 -14.98 -10.81
CA VAL A 178 -8.55 -15.95 -9.74
C VAL A 178 -9.80 -16.19 -8.90
N ASP A 179 -10.08 -17.46 -8.58
CA ASP A 179 -11.18 -17.86 -7.68
C ASP A 179 -10.92 -17.35 -6.25
N ASP A 180 -11.95 -16.85 -5.57
CA ASP A 180 -11.85 -16.25 -4.23
C ASP A 180 -11.34 -17.21 -3.15
N ARG A 181 -11.47 -18.53 -3.40
CA ARG A 181 -10.97 -19.59 -2.52
C ARG A 181 -9.48 -19.91 -2.74
N GLN A 182 -8.89 -19.44 -3.85
CA GLN A 182 -7.51 -19.77 -4.18
C GLN A 182 -6.50 -19.21 -3.14
N PRO A 183 -6.63 -17.98 -2.63
CA PRO A 183 -5.79 -17.48 -1.56
C PRO A 183 -5.82 -18.33 -0.29
N LEU A 184 -6.96 -18.91 0.06
CA LEU A 184 -7.11 -19.78 1.24
C LEU A 184 -6.33 -21.09 1.14
N LYS A 185 -5.97 -21.52 -0.08
CA LYS A 185 -5.11 -22.70 -0.31
C LYS A 185 -3.62 -22.36 -0.16
N GLN A 186 -3.28 -21.08 -0.11
CA GLN A 186 -1.90 -20.64 0.08
C GLN A 186 -1.64 -20.49 1.58
N GLY A 187 -0.77 -21.35 2.14
CA GLY A 187 -0.45 -21.32 3.56
C GLY A 187 0.04 -19.97 4.08
N SER A 188 0.73 -19.20 3.22
CA SER A 188 1.21 -17.86 3.57
C SER A 188 0.10 -16.85 3.87
N PHE A 189 -1.08 -17.00 3.25
CA PHE A 189 -2.22 -16.11 3.49
C PHE A 189 -2.91 -16.38 4.83
N LEU A 190 -2.86 -17.64 5.29
CA LEU A 190 -3.44 -18.07 6.57
C LEU A 190 -2.42 -18.13 7.71
N ASN A 191 -1.18 -17.71 7.47
CA ASN A 191 -0.17 -17.66 8.51
C ASN A 191 -0.66 -16.81 9.69
N ASN A 192 -0.47 -17.33 10.91
CA ASN A 192 -0.88 -16.71 12.16
C ASN A 192 -2.40 -16.62 12.42
N ILE A 193 -3.23 -17.17 11.54
CA ILE A 193 -4.68 -17.28 11.78
C ILE A 193 -4.95 -18.53 12.59
N LYS A 194 -5.57 -18.36 13.75
CA LYS A 194 -5.91 -19.42 14.70
C LYS A 194 -7.40 -19.38 15.04
N GLY A 195 -7.98 -20.55 15.34
CA GLY A 195 -9.37 -20.63 15.76
C GLY A 195 -10.34 -20.74 14.60
N LYS A 196 -11.43 -19.98 14.60
CA LYS A 196 -12.52 -20.06 13.62
C LYS A 196 -12.30 -19.01 12.53
N LEU A 197 -12.34 -19.46 11.26
CA LEU A 197 -12.35 -18.60 10.09
C LEU A 197 -13.73 -18.66 9.43
N CYS A 198 -14.42 -17.54 9.37
CA CYS A 198 -15.73 -17.38 8.73
C CYS A 198 -15.55 -16.73 7.37
N ALA A 199 -16.21 -17.29 6.35
CA ALA A 199 -16.27 -16.73 5.00
C ALA A 199 -17.72 -16.58 4.59
N ASP A 200 -18.02 -15.56 3.78
CA ASP A 200 -19.32 -15.47 3.10
C ASP A 200 -19.42 -16.53 2.01
N LYS A 201 -20.68 -16.92 1.69
CA LYS A 201 -20.98 -18.02 0.78
C LYS A 201 -20.97 -17.60 -0.68
#